data_3c4bf180f0e7d5efc55065e0efe4cf23
#
_entry.id   3c4bf180f0e7d5efc55065e0efe4cf23
#
_cell.length_a   1.000
_cell.length_b   1.000
_cell.length_c   1.000
_cell.angle_alpha   90.00
_cell.angle_beta   90.00
_cell.angle_gamma   90.00
#
_symmetry.space_group_name_H-M   'P 1'
#
loop_
_entity.id
_entity.type
_entity.pdbx_description
1 polymer ?
#
loop_
_entity_poly.entity_id
_entity_poly.type
_entity_poly.pdbx_seq_one_letter_code
_entity_poly.pdbx_strand_id
1 'polypeptide(L)'
;MCIRDRIYFIFRREVFVMEKKNINWGELGFSYQQTEKRFVANFKDGAWDEGTLTEDATITLNECAGVFQYAQTCFEGLKAYTTENGDIVCFRPDLNAARMADSCRRLEMPVFPEDKFVEAVVETVKANAGYVAPYGSGATLYIRPYMFGSNPVIGVKPADEYQFRIFVTPVGPYFKGGAKPITIRVSDFDRAAPNGTGHIKAGLNYAMSLHAIVDAHNQGYDENMYLDPATRTKVEETGGANFIFIT
;
A
#
# COMPACT_ATOMS: atom_id res chain seq x y z
N MET A 1 -14.73 22.50 4.08
CA MET A 1 -14.39 21.64 2.93
C MET A 1 -15.28 20.41 2.97
N CYS A 2 -16.15 20.22 1.99
CA CYS A 2 -17.16 19.15 1.99
C CYS A 2 -16.48 17.79 1.76
N ILE A 3 -17.00 16.72 2.38
CA ILE A 3 -16.50 15.33 2.20
C ILE A 3 -16.54 14.92 0.70
N ARG A 4 -17.46 15.48 -0.08
CA ARG A 4 -17.55 15.25 -1.53
C ARG A 4 -16.28 15.58 -2.31
N ASP A 5 -15.51 16.59 -1.87
CA ASP A 5 -14.29 17.04 -2.56
C ASP A 5 -13.08 16.14 -2.28
N ARG A 6 -13.27 15.08 -1.47
CA ARG A 6 -12.22 14.13 -1.07
C ARG A 6 -12.34 12.74 -1.67
N ILE A 7 -13.36 12.55 -2.52
CA ILE A 7 -13.63 11.27 -3.19
C ILE A 7 -13.30 11.42 -4.67
N TYR A 8 -12.41 10.56 -5.17
CA TYR A 8 -12.12 10.47 -6.59
C TYR A 8 -13.01 9.40 -7.23
N PHE A 9 -13.87 9.84 -8.17
CA PHE A 9 -14.67 8.95 -8.97
C PHE A 9 -13.81 8.35 -10.09
N ILE A 10 -13.65 7.05 -10.07
CA ILE A 10 -12.93 6.33 -11.13
C ILE A 10 -13.83 6.21 -12.36
N PHE A 11 -15.10 5.85 -12.16
CA PHE A 11 -16.16 5.93 -13.15
C PHE A 11 -17.54 5.82 -12.52
N ARG A 12 -18.57 6.29 -13.23
CA ARG A 12 -19.97 6.16 -12.85
C ARG A 12 -20.62 4.97 -13.56
N ARG A 13 -21.57 4.33 -12.91
CA ARG A 13 -22.27 3.13 -13.39
C ARG A 13 -22.87 3.27 -14.80
N GLU A 14 -23.35 4.46 -15.16
CA GLU A 14 -23.96 4.71 -16.46
C GLU A 14 -22.98 4.59 -17.64
N VAL A 15 -21.68 4.63 -17.39
CA VAL A 15 -20.64 4.63 -18.42
C VAL A 15 -19.97 3.25 -18.57
N PHE A 16 -20.00 2.39 -17.53
CA PHE A 16 -19.32 1.11 -17.56
C PHE A 16 -20.03 0.04 -16.70
N VAL A 17 -20.83 -0.81 -17.37
CA VAL A 17 -21.32 -2.04 -16.74
C VAL A 17 -20.25 -3.12 -16.98
N MET A 18 -19.26 -3.22 -16.09
CA MET A 18 -18.37 -4.38 -16.11
C MET A 18 -18.96 -5.51 -15.25
N GLU A 19 -19.05 -6.69 -15.85
CA GLU A 19 -19.45 -7.89 -15.13
C GLU A 19 -18.48 -8.17 -13.99
N LYS A 20 -19.01 -8.36 -12.78
CA LYS A 20 -18.21 -8.71 -11.61
C LYS A 20 -17.67 -10.12 -11.76
N LYS A 21 -16.43 -10.32 -11.36
CA LYS A 21 -15.83 -11.67 -11.32
C LYS A 21 -16.58 -12.56 -10.33
N ASN A 22 -16.65 -13.85 -10.64
CA ASN A 22 -17.28 -14.84 -9.78
C ASN A 22 -16.34 -15.15 -8.59
N ILE A 23 -16.43 -14.34 -7.54
CA ILE A 23 -15.61 -14.42 -6.32
C ILE A 23 -16.56 -14.57 -5.13
N ASN A 24 -16.24 -15.45 -4.20
CA ASN A 24 -16.95 -15.51 -2.92
C ASN A 24 -16.51 -14.34 -2.01
N TRP A 25 -17.13 -13.18 -2.23
CA TRP A 25 -16.77 -11.92 -1.57
C TRP A 25 -16.82 -12.00 -0.04
N GLY A 26 -17.75 -12.79 0.50
CA GLY A 26 -17.93 -12.91 1.95
C GLY A 26 -16.85 -13.74 2.65
N GLU A 27 -16.12 -14.56 1.91
CA GLU A 27 -15.04 -15.42 2.45
C GLU A 27 -13.64 -14.84 2.27
N LEU A 28 -13.53 -13.68 1.60
CA LEU A 28 -12.24 -13.04 1.40
C LEU A 28 -11.57 -12.69 2.74
N GLY A 29 -10.29 -13.06 2.85
CA GLY A 29 -9.37 -12.56 3.85
C GLY A 29 -8.48 -11.45 3.28
N PHE A 30 -7.41 -11.12 4.01
CA PHE A 30 -6.39 -10.17 3.57
C PHE A 30 -5.18 -10.90 2.96
N SER A 31 -5.44 -11.70 1.91
CA SER A 31 -4.41 -12.46 1.17
C SER A 31 -4.42 -12.09 -0.31
N TYR A 32 -3.23 -12.21 -0.92
CA TYR A 32 -3.07 -11.88 -2.33
C TYR A 32 -3.87 -12.84 -3.23
N GLN A 33 -4.64 -12.24 -4.14
CA GLN A 33 -5.25 -12.91 -5.28
C GLN A 33 -4.81 -12.21 -6.55
N GLN A 34 -4.28 -12.94 -7.49
CA GLN A 34 -3.82 -12.39 -8.75
C GLN A 34 -5.00 -11.85 -9.57
N THR A 35 -4.85 -10.61 -10.06
CA THR A 35 -5.77 -9.97 -10.99
C THR A 35 -5.14 -9.88 -12.38
N GLU A 36 -5.92 -9.42 -13.37
CA GLU A 36 -5.50 -9.47 -14.78
C GLU A 36 -4.41 -8.45 -15.13
N LYS A 37 -4.57 -7.21 -14.67
CA LYS A 37 -3.69 -6.10 -15.08
C LYS A 37 -2.98 -5.45 -13.90
N ARG A 38 -1.78 -4.96 -14.18
CA ARG A 38 -0.95 -4.11 -13.32
C ARG A 38 -0.32 -3.00 -14.13
N PHE A 39 -0.03 -1.88 -13.48
CA PHE A 39 0.70 -0.77 -14.08
C PHE A 39 2.18 -0.91 -13.80
N VAL A 40 3.02 -0.55 -14.78
CA VAL A 40 4.48 -0.55 -14.68
C VAL A 40 5.02 0.69 -15.38
N ALA A 41 5.85 1.46 -14.69
CA ALA A 41 6.67 2.51 -15.26
C ALA A 41 8.13 2.32 -14.84
N ASN A 42 9.07 2.71 -15.70
CA ASN A 42 10.50 2.58 -15.46
C ASN A 42 11.15 3.95 -15.44
N PHE A 43 12.08 4.14 -14.49
CA PHE A 43 12.98 5.29 -14.46
C PHE A 43 14.34 4.84 -14.96
N LYS A 44 14.81 5.50 -16.01
CA LYS A 44 16.10 5.24 -16.62
C LYS A 44 16.62 6.51 -17.29
N ASP A 45 17.94 6.69 -17.29
CA ASP A 45 18.61 7.85 -17.90
C ASP A 45 18.04 9.19 -17.41
N GLY A 46 17.64 9.25 -16.12
CA GLY A 46 17.14 10.45 -15.46
C GLY A 46 15.67 10.79 -15.72
N ALA A 47 14.90 9.91 -16.36
CA ALA A 47 13.50 10.16 -16.68
C ALA A 47 12.60 8.94 -16.46
N TRP A 48 11.31 9.20 -16.15
CA TRP A 48 10.25 8.19 -16.17
C TRP A 48 9.74 8.00 -17.60
N ASP A 49 9.49 6.75 -18.00
CA ASP A 49 8.66 6.46 -19.17
C ASP A 49 7.17 6.75 -18.88
N GLU A 50 6.32 6.65 -19.92
CA GLU A 50 4.87 6.90 -19.77
C GLU A 50 4.16 5.81 -18.96
N GLY A 51 4.80 4.69 -18.71
CA GLY A 51 4.20 3.53 -18.09
C GLY A 51 3.20 2.80 -18.97
N THR A 52 2.80 1.60 -18.55
CA THR A 52 1.88 0.76 -19.29
C THR A 52 1.16 -0.24 -18.40
N LEU A 53 -0.01 -0.71 -18.84
CA LEU A 53 -0.70 -1.85 -18.25
C LEU A 53 -0.17 -3.15 -18.83
N THR A 54 0.16 -4.11 -17.97
CA THR A 54 0.62 -5.46 -18.36
C THR A 54 -0.11 -6.55 -17.59
N GLU A 55 -0.13 -7.76 -18.13
CA GLU A 55 -0.61 -8.98 -17.46
C GLU A 55 0.50 -9.70 -16.69
N ASP A 56 1.76 -9.39 -17.00
CA ASP A 56 2.91 -10.05 -16.37
C ASP A 56 3.08 -9.62 -14.91
N ALA A 57 2.87 -10.55 -14.00
CA ALA A 57 3.05 -10.37 -12.56
C ALA A 57 4.51 -10.61 -12.11
N THR A 58 5.36 -11.09 -13.01
CA THR A 58 6.73 -11.44 -12.70
C THR A 58 7.63 -10.21 -12.73
N ILE A 59 8.61 -10.19 -11.85
CA ILE A 59 9.69 -9.20 -11.85
C ILE A 59 11.00 -9.96 -11.94
N THR A 60 11.76 -9.72 -13.01
CA THR A 60 13.10 -10.29 -13.17
C THR A 60 14.13 -9.21 -12.88
N LEU A 61 14.98 -9.44 -11.90
CA LEU A 61 16.03 -8.53 -11.45
C LEU A 61 17.37 -9.25 -11.33
N ASN A 62 18.45 -8.50 -11.41
CA ASN A 62 19.77 -8.99 -11.05
C ASN A 62 19.83 -9.22 -9.53
N GLU A 63 20.59 -10.22 -9.07
CA GLU A 63 20.77 -10.52 -7.64
C GLU A 63 21.35 -9.33 -6.84
N CYS A 64 22.12 -8.44 -7.50
CA CYS A 64 22.66 -7.22 -6.91
C CYS A 64 21.71 -6.02 -6.95
N ALA A 65 20.44 -6.18 -7.35
CA ALA A 65 19.51 -5.05 -7.37
C ALA A 65 19.41 -4.35 -6.02
N GLY A 66 19.36 -3.01 -6.01
CA GLY A 66 19.35 -2.20 -4.79
C GLY A 66 18.23 -2.54 -3.81
N VAL A 67 17.10 -3.02 -4.33
CA VAL A 67 15.99 -3.51 -3.49
C VAL A 67 16.37 -4.71 -2.64
N PHE A 68 17.18 -5.64 -3.16
CA PHE A 68 17.58 -6.84 -2.42
C PHE A 68 18.69 -6.56 -1.41
N GLN A 69 19.65 -5.74 -1.78
CA GLN A 69 20.83 -5.52 -0.94
C GLN A 69 20.60 -4.47 0.16
N TYR A 70 19.83 -3.40 -0.15
CA TYR A 70 19.70 -2.25 0.72
C TYR A 70 18.25 -1.88 1.04
N ALA A 71 17.29 -2.75 0.72
CA ALA A 71 15.86 -2.51 0.93
C ALA A 71 15.40 -1.15 0.38
N GLN A 72 15.98 -0.69 -0.74
CA GLN A 72 15.63 0.58 -1.37
C GLN A 72 14.29 0.46 -2.07
N THR A 73 13.22 0.54 -1.27
CA THR A 73 11.82 0.40 -1.70
C THR A 73 10.89 1.15 -0.78
N CYS A 74 9.83 1.71 -1.37
CA CYS A 74 8.69 2.27 -0.65
C CYS A 74 7.39 1.81 -1.28
N PHE A 75 6.28 1.93 -0.55
CA PHE A 75 4.98 1.48 -1.05
C PHE A 75 3.83 2.31 -0.47
N GLU A 76 2.67 2.17 -1.09
CA GLU A 76 1.42 2.74 -0.62
C GLU A 76 0.33 1.67 -0.52
N GLY A 77 -0.74 2.02 0.16
CA GLY A 77 -1.93 1.18 0.28
C GLY A 77 -3.17 2.04 0.32
N LEU A 78 -4.05 1.82 -0.63
CA LEU A 78 -5.36 2.46 -0.70
C LEU A 78 -6.39 1.46 -1.25
N LYS A 79 -7.64 1.86 -1.32
CA LYS A 79 -8.72 0.96 -1.71
C LYS A 79 -9.66 1.62 -2.70
N ALA A 80 -10.22 0.80 -3.60
CA ALA A 80 -11.38 1.17 -4.40
C ALA A 80 -12.63 0.49 -3.85
N TYR A 81 -13.74 1.23 -3.90
CA TYR A 81 -15.03 0.83 -3.34
C TYR A 81 -16.12 0.99 -4.39
N THR A 82 -17.14 0.14 -4.32
CA THR A 82 -18.39 0.37 -5.04
C THR A 82 -19.35 1.12 -4.09
N THR A 83 -19.89 2.25 -4.54
CA THR A 83 -20.93 3.00 -3.81
C THR A 83 -22.29 2.32 -3.94
N GLU A 84 -23.28 2.76 -3.16
CA GLU A 84 -24.67 2.30 -3.27
C GLU A 84 -25.24 2.48 -4.68
N ASN A 85 -24.86 3.57 -5.37
CA ASN A 85 -25.27 3.85 -6.73
C ASN A 85 -24.53 3.01 -7.79
N GLY A 86 -23.53 2.21 -7.38
CA GLY A 86 -22.71 1.39 -8.24
C GLY A 86 -21.51 2.11 -8.86
N ASP A 87 -21.25 3.36 -8.47
CA ASP A 87 -20.02 4.08 -8.86
C ASP A 87 -18.80 3.44 -8.20
N ILE A 88 -17.67 3.43 -8.89
CA ILE A 88 -16.38 3.05 -8.30
C ILE A 88 -15.62 4.31 -7.88
N VAL A 89 -15.14 4.33 -6.65
CA VAL A 89 -14.48 5.48 -6.04
C VAL A 89 -13.23 5.08 -5.27
N CYS A 90 -12.25 6.00 -5.21
CA CYS A 90 -11.13 5.98 -4.28
C CYS A 90 -11.19 7.19 -3.35
N PHE A 91 -10.73 7.01 -2.11
CA PHE A 91 -10.65 8.11 -1.15
C PHE A 91 -9.24 8.68 -1.13
N ARG A 92 -9.09 9.94 -1.54
CA ARG A 92 -7.86 10.74 -1.48
C ARG A 92 -6.59 10.05 -2.00
N PRO A 93 -6.56 9.51 -3.24
CA PRO A 93 -5.34 8.95 -3.82
C PRO A 93 -4.23 10.01 -3.98
N ASP A 94 -4.57 11.30 -4.06
CA ASP A 94 -3.65 12.43 -4.05
C ASP A 94 -2.77 12.48 -2.79
N LEU A 95 -3.32 12.19 -1.61
CA LEU A 95 -2.54 12.13 -0.37
C LEU A 95 -1.61 10.90 -0.32
N ASN A 96 -2.01 9.79 -0.94
CA ASN A 96 -1.11 8.65 -1.09
C ASN A 96 0.05 8.98 -2.04
N ALA A 97 -0.23 9.69 -3.14
CA ALA A 97 0.80 10.17 -4.06
C ALA A 97 1.81 11.08 -3.35
N ALA A 98 1.33 12.08 -2.60
CA ALA A 98 2.17 13.01 -1.85
C ALA A 98 3.05 12.27 -0.81
N ARG A 99 2.48 11.32 -0.04
CA ARG A 99 3.25 10.54 0.94
C ARG A 99 4.27 9.62 0.27
N MET A 100 3.95 9.04 -0.88
CA MET A 100 4.93 8.27 -1.64
C MET A 100 6.08 9.15 -2.14
N ALA A 101 5.79 10.37 -2.59
CA ALA A 101 6.81 11.35 -2.97
C ALA A 101 7.75 11.68 -1.80
N ASP A 102 7.22 11.88 -0.59
CA ASP A 102 8.01 12.11 0.62
C ASP A 102 8.87 10.88 0.98
N SER A 103 8.30 9.68 0.86
CA SER A 103 9.04 8.42 1.07
C SER A 103 10.20 8.28 0.08
N CYS A 104 9.96 8.60 -1.21
CA CYS A 104 10.99 8.59 -2.25
C CYS A 104 12.12 9.57 -1.94
N ARG A 105 11.79 10.83 -1.60
CA ARG A 105 12.79 11.86 -1.25
C ARG A 105 13.67 11.42 -0.07
N ARG A 106 13.07 10.83 0.97
CA ARG A 106 13.81 10.35 2.15
C ARG A 106 14.74 9.18 1.87
N LEU A 107 14.43 8.37 0.85
CA LEU A 107 15.21 7.19 0.44
C LEU A 107 16.13 7.46 -0.77
N GLU A 108 16.30 8.73 -1.15
CA GLU A 108 17.09 9.14 -2.34
C GLU A 108 16.63 8.42 -3.62
N MET A 109 15.31 8.29 -3.79
CA MET A 109 14.67 7.69 -4.96
C MET A 109 14.01 8.79 -5.81
N PRO A 110 13.95 8.64 -7.15
CA PRO A 110 13.24 9.61 -7.99
C PRO A 110 11.75 9.63 -7.65
N VAL A 111 11.17 10.82 -7.56
CA VAL A 111 9.73 10.97 -7.34
C VAL A 111 8.98 10.60 -8.62
N PHE A 112 8.01 9.67 -8.53
CA PHE A 112 7.02 9.49 -9.60
C PHE A 112 6.01 10.64 -9.51
N PRO A 113 5.68 11.35 -10.62
CA PRO A 113 4.81 12.52 -10.58
C PRO A 113 3.46 12.22 -9.92
N GLU A 114 3.01 13.10 -9.02
CA GLU A 114 1.82 12.84 -8.19
C GLU A 114 0.52 12.76 -9.00
N ASP A 115 0.41 13.55 -10.05
CA ASP A 115 -0.69 13.51 -11.02
C ASP A 115 -0.70 12.18 -11.81
N LYS A 116 0.45 11.77 -12.32
CA LYS A 116 0.62 10.46 -12.99
C LYS A 116 0.37 9.28 -12.05
N PHE A 117 0.71 9.40 -10.76
CA PHE A 117 0.36 8.39 -9.77
C PHE A 117 -1.15 8.20 -9.67
N VAL A 118 -1.91 9.29 -9.58
CA VAL A 118 -3.38 9.23 -9.51
C VAL A 118 -3.97 8.65 -10.80
N GLU A 119 -3.47 9.07 -11.97
CA GLU A 119 -3.86 8.52 -13.26
C GLU A 119 -3.59 7.01 -13.34
N ALA A 120 -2.39 6.56 -12.96
CA ALA A 120 -2.02 5.14 -12.95
C ALA A 120 -2.89 4.31 -12.01
N VAL A 121 -3.28 4.85 -10.83
CA VAL A 121 -4.24 4.22 -9.93
C VAL A 121 -5.58 4.05 -10.61
N VAL A 122 -6.10 5.11 -11.24
CA VAL A 122 -7.39 5.10 -11.95
C VAL A 122 -7.39 4.09 -13.09
N GLU A 123 -6.34 4.08 -13.91
CA GLU A 123 -6.20 3.14 -15.03
C GLU A 123 -6.12 1.68 -14.57
N THR A 124 -5.34 1.42 -13.51
CA THR A 124 -5.21 0.07 -12.95
C THR A 124 -6.54 -0.43 -12.40
N VAL A 125 -7.31 0.41 -11.70
CA VAL A 125 -8.63 0.04 -11.17
C VAL A 125 -9.63 -0.16 -12.30
N LYS A 126 -9.64 0.71 -13.31
CA LYS A 126 -10.50 0.54 -14.50
C LYS A 126 -10.24 -0.79 -15.21
N ALA A 127 -8.98 -1.11 -15.44
CA ALA A 127 -8.57 -2.36 -16.08
C ALA A 127 -8.95 -3.62 -15.29
N ASN A 128 -9.17 -3.49 -13.98
CA ASN A 128 -9.55 -4.57 -13.06
C ASN A 128 -10.92 -4.35 -12.40
N ALA A 129 -11.81 -3.57 -13.00
CA ALA A 129 -13.08 -3.18 -12.37
C ALA A 129 -13.99 -4.35 -12.00
N GLY A 130 -13.87 -5.49 -12.70
CA GLY A 130 -14.57 -6.72 -12.35
C GLY A 130 -14.20 -7.28 -10.98
N TYR A 131 -13.02 -6.92 -10.45
CA TYR A 131 -12.53 -7.33 -9.13
C TYR A 131 -12.86 -6.33 -8.00
N VAL A 132 -13.47 -5.19 -8.30
CA VAL A 132 -14.00 -4.29 -7.26
C VAL A 132 -15.25 -4.92 -6.67
N ALA A 133 -15.23 -5.17 -5.38
CA ALA A 133 -16.32 -5.87 -4.68
C ALA A 133 -17.67 -5.13 -4.81
N PRO A 134 -18.80 -5.84 -4.87
CA PRO A 134 -20.12 -5.22 -4.84
C PRO A 134 -20.36 -4.42 -3.55
N TYR A 135 -21.18 -3.38 -3.64
CA TYR A 135 -21.63 -2.63 -2.46
C TYR A 135 -22.32 -3.58 -1.45
N GLY A 136 -22.03 -3.37 -0.17
CA GLY A 136 -22.60 -4.17 0.92
C GLY A 136 -21.95 -5.54 1.15
N SER A 137 -21.00 -5.97 0.31
CA SER A 137 -20.30 -7.27 0.48
C SER A 137 -19.30 -7.30 1.65
N GLY A 138 -18.89 -6.13 2.19
CA GLY A 138 -17.82 -6.01 3.18
C GLY A 138 -16.41 -6.13 2.60
N ALA A 139 -16.26 -6.56 1.34
CA ALA A 139 -15.00 -6.65 0.64
C ALA A 139 -14.67 -5.36 -0.14
N THR A 140 -13.42 -5.21 -0.53
CA THR A 140 -12.92 -4.03 -1.27
C THR A 140 -11.83 -4.47 -2.25
N LEU A 141 -11.46 -3.61 -3.21
CA LEU A 141 -10.27 -3.81 -4.00
C LEU A 141 -9.10 -3.05 -3.36
N TYR A 142 -8.12 -3.78 -2.84
CA TYR A 142 -6.89 -3.21 -2.32
C TYR A 142 -5.95 -2.86 -3.47
N ILE A 143 -5.33 -1.68 -3.40
CA ILE A 143 -4.43 -1.16 -4.41
C ILE A 143 -3.06 -0.99 -3.75
N ARG A 144 -2.02 -1.57 -4.36
CA ARG A 144 -0.64 -1.53 -3.89
C ARG A 144 0.28 -0.84 -4.89
N PRO A 145 0.44 0.49 -4.85
CA PRO A 145 1.56 1.17 -5.48
C PRO A 145 2.85 0.87 -4.74
N TYR A 146 3.94 0.64 -5.46
CA TYR A 146 5.27 0.45 -4.86
C TYR A 146 6.36 0.81 -5.86
N MET A 147 7.52 1.18 -5.33
CA MET A 147 8.69 1.56 -6.10
C MET A 147 9.93 0.93 -5.50
N PHE A 148 10.90 0.58 -6.34
CA PHE A 148 12.14 -0.04 -5.89
C PHE A 148 13.31 0.22 -6.86
N GLY A 149 14.54 0.22 -6.32
CA GLY A 149 15.77 0.25 -7.10
C GLY A 149 16.00 -1.06 -7.84
N SER A 150 16.11 -1.02 -9.16
CA SER A 150 16.07 -2.20 -10.04
C SER A 150 17.43 -2.60 -10.65
N ASN A 151 18.38 -1.67 -10.79
CA ASN A 151 19.68 -1.97 -11.35
C ASN A 151 20.65 -2.59 -10.31
N PRO A 152 21.70 -3.27 -10.76
CA PRO A 152 22.75 -3.80 -9.88
C PRO A 152 23.50 -2.69 -9.15
N VAL A 153 23.62 -2.81 -7.82
CA VAL A 153 24.36 -1.88 -6.95
C VAL A 153 25.05 -2.66 -5.85
N ILE A 154 26.40 -2.61 -5.80
CA ILE A 154 27.18 -3.28 -4.74
C ILE A 154 27.62 -2.30 -3.63
N GLY A 155 27.89 -1.06 -3.97
CA GLY A 155 28.23 -0.02 -3.00
C GLY A 155 26.96 0.56 -2.34
N VAL A 156 27.07 1.09 -1.12
CA VAL A 156 25.96 1.77 -0.43
C VAL A 156 25.72 3.14 -1.08
N LYS A 157 24.90 3.15 -2.12
CA LYS A 157 24.48 4.34 -2.86
C LYS A 157 23.06 4.13 -3.42
N PRO A 158 22.36 5.21 -3.81
CA PRO A 158 21.10 5.08 -4.53
C PRO A 158 21.27 4.26 -5.82
N ALA A 159 20.25 3.57 -6.23
CA ALA A 159 20.18 2.96 -7.55
C ALA A 159 20.12 4.04 -8.65
N ASP A 160 20.47 3.67 -9.86
CA ASP A 160 20.40 4.55 -11.04
C ASP A 160 19.12 4.32 -11.86
N GLU A 161 18.52 3.11 -11.71
CA GLU A 161 17.27 2.71 -12.37
C GLU A 161 16.24 2.25 -11.34
N TYR A 162 14.95 2.55 -11.58
CA TYR A 162 13.85 2.21 -10.68
C TYR A 162 12.64 1.71 -11.47
N GLN A 163 11.80 0.92 -10.80
CA GLN A 163 10.47 0.61 -11.29
C GLN A 163 9.41 1.13 -10.32
N PHE A 164 8.39 1.79 -10.87
CA PHE A 164 7.13 2.06 -10.19
C PHE A 164 6.08 1.10 -10.71
N ARG A 165 5.37 0.43 -9.79
CA ARG A 165 4.36 -0.58 -10.14
C ARG A 165 3.12 -0.42 -9.30
N ILE A 166 1.97 -0.78 -9.87
CA ILE A 166 0.71 -0.89 -9.13
C ILE A 166 0.09 -2.24 -9.44
N PHE A 167 -0.19 -3.03 -8.42
CA PHE A 167 -1.10 -4.16 -8.55
C PHE A 167 -2.32 -3.97 -7.65
N VAL A 168 -3.38 -4.72 -7.93
CA VAL A 168 -4.60 -4.72 -7.14
C VAL A 168 -4.96 -6.14 -6.73
N THR A 169 -5.69 -6.30 -5.63
CA THR A 169 -6.18 -7.59 -5.16
C THR A 169 -7.49 -7.41 -4.38
N PRO A 170 -8.52 -8.21 -4.63
CA PRO A 170 -9.73 -8.17 -3.82
C PRO A 170 -9.43 -8.69 -2.41
N VAL A 171 -9.90 -7.97 -1.39
CA VAL A 171 -9.68 -8.31 0.02
C VAL A 171 -10.95 -8.18 0.84
N GLY A 172 -11.08 -9.00 1.85
CA GLY A 172 -12.08 -8.87 2.90
C GLY A 172 -11.63 -7.92 4.02
N PRO A 173 -12.35 -7.92 5.15
CA PRO A 173 -11.96 -7.18 6.35
C PRO A 173 -10.57 -7.63 6.85
N TYR A 174 -9.76 -6.67 7.32
CA TYR A 174 -8.43 -6.97 7.88
C TYR A 174 -8.54 -7.87 9.13
N PHE A 175 -9.44 -7.54 10.05
CA PHE A 175 -9.76 -8.37 11.19
C PHE A 175 -10.97 -9.26 10.88
N LYS A 176 -10.77 -10.58 10.90
CA LYS A 176 -11.85 -11.56 10.73
C LYS A 176 -12.79 -11.49 11.91
N GLY A 177 -14.07 -11.30 11.65
CA GLY A 177 -15.12 -11.29 12.67
C GLY A 177 -15.70 -9.91 12.99
N GLY A 178 -15.39 -8.88 12.21
CA GLY A 178 -15.97 -7.53 12.29
C GLY A 178 -15.40 -6.70 13.44
N ALA A 179 -16.14 -5.71 13.91
CA ALA A 179 -15.75 -4.81 14.99
C ALA A 179 -15.84 -5.52 16.35
N LYS A 180 -14.80 -6.25 16.71
CA LYS A 180 -14.66 -6.90 18.02
C LYS A 180 -13.47 -6.28 18.76
N PRO A 181 -13.51 -6.25 20.12
CA PRO A 181 -12.32 -5.93 20.90
C PRO A 181 -11.16 -6.85 20.54
N ILE A 182 -9.97 -6.31 20.45
CA ILE A 182 -8.72 -7.03 20.26
C ILE A 182 -7.80 -6.80 21.44
N THR A 183 -6.88 -7.72 21.68
CA THR A 183 -5.86 -7.60 22.71
C THR A 183 -4.58 -7.06 22.11
N ILE A 184 -4.03 -6.00 22.70
CA ILE A 184 -2.84 -5.33 22.19
C ILE A 184 -1.74 -5.42 23.26
N ARG A 185 -0.56 -5.88 22.84
CA ARG A 185 0.65 -5.85 23.68
C ARG A 185 1.37 -4.53 23.48
N VAL A 186 1.82 -3.91 24.57
CA VAL A 186 2.83 -2.82 24.51
C VAL A 186 4.17 -3.47 24.27
N SER A 187 4.80 -3.16 23.12
CA SER A 187 6.06 -3.77 22.69
C SER A 187 7.25 -3.24 23.49
N ASP A 188 8.20 -4.14 23.77
CA ASP A 188 9.51 -3.78 24.31
C ASP A 188 10.48 -3.27 23.24
N PHE A 189 10.13 -3.48 21.97
CA PHE A 189 10.91 -3.03 20.81
C PHE A 189 10.43 -1.67 20.32
N ASP A 190 11.32 -0.92 19.67
CA ASP A 190 10.99 0.33 19.02
C ASP A 190 10.45 0.08 17.62
N ARG A 191 9.54 0.95 17.16
CA ARG A 191 9.03 0.94 15.79
C ARG A 191 10.02 1.53 14.82
N ALA A 192 10.66 2.64 15.21
CA ALA A 192 11.67 3.34 14.44
C ALA A 192 12.56 4.18 15.36
N ALA A 193 13.77 4.47 14.91
CA ALA A 193 14.65 5.43 15.60
C ALA A 193 14.02 6.85 15.60
N PRO A 194 14.28 7.70 16.62
CA PRO A 194 13.68 9.03 16.75
C PRO A 194 13.85 9.93 15.52
N ASN A 195 15.00 9.86 14.86
CA ASN A 195 15.31 10.59 13.62
C ASN A 195 15.49 9.64 12.41
N GLY A 196 14.86 8.48 12.48
CA GLY A 196 14.94 7.44 11.45
C GLY A 196 13.93 7.60 10.32
N THR A 197 13.36 6.48 9.91
CA THR A 197 12.46 6.36 8.75
C THR A 197 11.01 6.10 9.12
N GLY A 198 10.62 6.22 10.40
CA GLY A 198 9.26 5.94 10.88
C GLY A 198 8.17 6.81 10.22
N HIS A 199 8.53 8.02 9.79
CA HIS A 199 7.60 8.97 9.14
C HIS A 199 7.32 8.66 7.66
N ILE A 200 8.01 7.68 7.06
CA ILE A 200 7.81 7.26 5.67
C ILE A 200 7.26 5.85 5.57
N LYS A 201 6.64 5.52 4.43
CA LYS A 201 6.08 4.19 4.20
C LYS A 201 7.05 3.32 3.41
N ALA A 202 8.07 2.82 4.10
CA ALA A 202 9.17 2.02 3.53
C ALA A 202 9.17 0.58 4.07
N GLY A 203 9.49 -0.38 3.21
CA GLY A 203 9.51 -1.81 3.54
C GLY A 203 10.41 -2.14 4.75
N LEU A 204 11.52 -1.43 4.89
CA LEU A 204 12.45 -1.60 6.01
C LEU A 204 11.79 -1.41 7.40
N ASN A 205 10.84 -0.48 7.54
CA ASN A 205 10.12 -0.26 8.80
C ASN A 205 9.24 -1.48 9.16
N TYR A 206 8.70 -2.15 8.16
CA TYR A 206 7.86 -3.33 8.35
C TYR A 206 8.69 -4.58 8.62
N ALA A 207 9.80 -4.76 7.92
CA ALA A 207 10.73 -5.85 8.19
C ALA A 207 11.25 -5.80 9.63
N MET A 208 11.60 -4.62 10.12
CA MET A 208 12.07 -4.40 11.50
C MET A 208 11.00 -4.78 12.54
N SER A 209 9.73 -4.62 12.25
CA SER A 209 8.63 -4.91 13.19
C SER A 209 8.13 -6.35 13.14
N LEU A 210 8.62 -7.21 12.23
CA LEU A 210 8.15 -8.59 12.12
C LEU A 210 8.39 -9.41 13.40
N HIS A 211 9.53 -9.25 14.06
CA HIS A 211 9.81 -9.95 15.28
C HIS A 211 8.82 -9.59 16.40
N ALA A 212 8.55 -8.31 16.57
CA ALA A 212 7.65 -7.82 17.61
C ALA A 212 6.21 -8.33 17.44
N ILE A 213 5.68 -8.35 16.20
CA ILE A 213 4.31 -8.84 15.95
C ILE A 213 4.23 -10.37 16.11
N VAL A 214 5.23 -11.11 15.65
CA VAL A 214 5.29 -12.56 15.84
C VAL A 214 5.35 -12.92 17.31
N ASP A 215 6.16 -12.21 18.08
CA ASP A 215 6.28 -12.39 19.54
C ASP A 215 4.94 -12.08 20.25
N ALA A 216 4.26 -10.99 19.87
CA ALA A 216 2.94 -10.68 20.40
C ALA A 216 1.91 -11.79 20.10
N HIS A 217 1.86 -12.27 18.86
CA HIS A 217 0.95 -13.37 18.47
C HIS A 217 1.25 -14.68 19.21
N ASN A 218 2.52 -15.03 19.40
CA ASN A 218 2.93 -16.22 20.16
C ASN A 218 2.50 -16.17 21.64
N GLN A 219 2.33 -14.95 22.18
CA GLN A 219 1.82 -14.72 23.53
C GLN A 219 0.28 -14.55 23.59
N GLY A 220 -0.42 -14.73 22.48
CA GLY A 220 -1.90 -14.68 22.40
C GLY A 220 -2.47 -13.27 22.23
N TYR A 221 -1.67 -12.27 21.88
CA TYR A 221 -2.16 -10.94 21.53
C TYR A 221 -2.48 -10.86 20.04
N ASP A 222 -3.42 -9.98 19.68
CA ASP A 222 -3.85 -9.78 18.30
C ASP A 222 -2.96 -8.76 17.54
N GLU A 223 -2.35 -7.82 18.27
CA GLU A 223 -1.55 -6.73 17.71
C GLU A 223 -0.55 -6.20 18.74
N ASN A 224 0.44 -5.42 18.29
CA ASN A 224 1.32 -4.67 19.18
C ASN A 224 1.14 -3.17 19.03
N MET A 225 1.43 -2.45 20.13
CA MET A 225 1.54 -1.00 20.23
C MET A 225 2.98 -0.63 20.57
N TYR A 226 3.51 0.35 19.89
CA TYR A 226 4.84 0.88 20.12
C TYR A 226 4.78 2.18 20.91
N LEU A 227 5.76 2.35 21.80
CA LEU A 227 5.98 3.59 22.51
C LEU A 227 7.08 4.40 21.82
N ASP A 228 7.09 5.70 22.05
CA ASP A 228 8.13 6.59 21.54
C ASP A 228 9.52 6.11 22.00
N PRO A 229 10.49 5.99 21.08
CA PRO A 229 11.79 5.41 21.41
C PRO A 229 12.67 6.30 22.29
N ALA A 230 12.36 7.60 22.40
CA ALA A 230 13.13 8.53 23.19
C ALA A 230 12.84 8.44 24.70
N THR A 231 11.55 8.32 25.08
CA THR A 231 11.14 8.34 26.50
C THR A 231 10.34 7.11 26.93
N ARG A 232 9.77 6.37 25.98
CA ARG A 232 8.87 5.23 26.20
C ARG A 232 7.64 5.56 27.06
N THR A 233 7.19 6.80 27.00
CA THR A 233 6.06 7.31 27.78
C THR A 233 4.84 7.70 26.95
N LYS A 234 4.99 7.76 25.62
CA LYS A 234 3.93 8.16 24.70
C LYS A 234 3.66 7.04 23.73
N VAL A 235 2.38 6.86 23.37
CA VAL A 235 2.00 5.94 22.29
C VAL A 235 2.43 6.54 20.97
N GLU A 236 3.13 5.76 20.14
CA GLU A 236 3.59 6.18 18.82
C GLU A 236 2.65 5.63 17.73
N GLU A 237 2.60 4.31 17.58
CA GLU A 237 1.71 3.66 16.62
C GLU A 237 1.50 2.18 16.97
N THR A 238 0.56 1.51 16.28
CA THR A 238 0.43 0.05 16.27
C THR A 238 1.20 -0.55 15.09
N GLY A 239 1.37 -1.87 15.06
CA GLY A 239 2.15 -2.54 14.02
C GLY A 239 1.57 -2.43 12.62
N GLY A 240 0.29 -2.68 12.44
CA GLY A 240 -0.34 -2.79 11.13
C GLY A 240 -1.56 -1.90 10.87
N ALA A 241 -2.14 -1.28 11.89
CA ALA A 241 -3.36 -0.50 11.80
C ALA A 241 -3.18 0.91 12.39
N ASN A 242 -4.04 1.85 12.00
CA ASN A 242 -4.17 3.11 12.73
C ASN A 242 -4.95 2.88 14.02
N PHE A 243 -4.69 3.70 15.04
CA PHE A 243 -5.52 3.75 16.23
C PHE A 243 -5.99 5.18 16.50
N ILE A 244 -7.12 5.31 17.19
CA ILE A 244 -7.72 6.60 17.57
C ILE A 244 -8.14 6.48 19.02
N PHE A 245 -7.76 7.46 19.84
CA PHE A 245 -8.33 7.63 21.18
C PHE A 245 -9.63 8.38 21.09
N ILE A 246 -10.65 7.87 21.77
CA ILE A 246 -11.94 8.54 21.95
C ILE A 246 -12.01 8.92 23.43
N THR A 247 -12.05 10.22 23.72
CA THR A 247 -12.16 10.79 25.09
C THR A 247 -13.52 11.41 25.33
#